data_66539d8135b2980015c6de17a702b3f9
#
_entry.id   66539d8135b2980015c6de17a702b3f9
#
_cell.length_a   1.000
_cell.length_b   1.000
_cell.length_c   1.000
_cell.angle_alpha   90.00
_cell.angle_beta   90.00
_cell.angle_gamma   90.00
#
_symmetry.space_group_name_H-M   'P 1'
#
loop_
_entity.id
_entity.type
_entity.pdbx_description
1 polymer ?
#
loop_
_entity_poly.entity_id
_entity_poly.type
_entity_poly.pdbx_seq_one_letter_code
_entity_poly.pdbx_strand_id
1 'polypeptide(L)'
;MKKTVMRSYAKLIVRVGANVQKGQEVRVFASLDQPEFIKMLAEECYKVGASRVTVDWNYPELTKLSARYMKLRDLSETREWEKARMQDMVDHLPVRIFIESGDPDGLRGINPKYFKAFAARIKISKPYRDAIDNKHQWCIAAVPGEAWAKKVHPELSKRAAVEQLWKDILYTARADGEDPIADWEEHNRDLKARSKYLNDLHLRELRYHSANGTDFKVGLIPTAEFHAGRDTTMQGVVYDPNMPTEEVFTSPDRRTAEGIVYATKPLSYQGQLIENFSVRFEKGRAVEVKAEKGQDVLEQIISMDEGCHYLGECALVPKESPIHQSGLLFYNTLFDENAACHLALGFGFDECVKGFENMTKEELYEIGVNDAGNHTDFMIGSDDLSIDGVDEHGNVHPIFRNGTWAF
;
A
#
# COMPACT_ATOMS: atom_id res chain seq x y z
N MET A 1 9.16 -23.42 -8.02
CA MET A 1 10.13 -22.79 -7.08
C MET A 1 10.65 -23.83 -6.08
N LYS A 2 11.94 -23.76 -5.67
CA LYS A 2 12.52 -24.69 -4.68
C LYS A 2 11.99 -24.37 -3.27
N LYS A 3 11.67 -25.39 -2.46
CA LYS A 3 11.18 -25.22 -1.08
C LYS A 3 12.16 -24.48 -0.17
N THR A 4 13.46 -24.59 -0.41
CA THR A 4 14.50 -23.85 0.33
C THR A 4 14.40 -22.35 0.13
N VAL A 5 14.15 -21.89 -1.11
CA VAL A 5 13.95 -20.47 -1.44
C VAL A 5 12.65 -19.96 -0.83
N MET A 6 11.55 -20.72 -0.93
CA MET A 6 10.29 -20.37 -0.27
C MET A 6 10.44 -20.22 1.24
N ARG A 7 11.23 -21.09 1.89
CA ARG A 7 11.52 -20.98 3.33
C ARG A 7 12.39 -19.76 3.66
N SER A 8 13.38 -19.43 2.81
CA SER A 8 14.20 -18.23 2.98
C SER A 8 13.32 -16.97 2.92
N TYR A 9 12.40 -16.91 1.97
CA TYR A 9 11.46 -15.81 1.85
C TYR A 9 10.48 -15.75 3.05
N ALA A 10 9.92 -16.88 3.48
CA ALA A 10 9.08 -16.92 4.68
C ALA A 10 9.85 -16.45 5.94
N LYS A 11 11.14 -16.82 6.06
CA LYS A 11 12.02 -16.35 7.13
C LYS A 11 12.24 -14.83 7.06
N LEU A 12 12.43 -14.28 5.86
CA LEU A 12 12.57 -12.84 5.65
C LEU A 12 11.32 -12.09 6.10
N ILE A 13 10.14 -12.51 5.64
CA ILE A 13 8.84 -11.92 6.02
C ILE A 13 8.65 -11.91 7.55
N VAL A 14 8.97 -13.03 8.22
CA VAL A 14 8.74 -13.17 9.66
C VAL A 14 9.74 -12.35 10.49
N ARG A 15 11.02 -12.32 10.08
CA ARG A 15 12.11 -11.75 10.89
C ARG A 15 12.42 -10.29 10.58
N VAL A 16 12.16 -9.86 9.35
CA VAL A 16 12.41 -8.49 8.89
C VAL A 16 11.07 -7.80 8.65
N GLY A 17 10.24 -8.36 7.76
CA GLY A 17 8.92 -7.82 7.46
C GLY A 17 8.10 -7.57 8.72
N ALA A 18 7.53 -8.60 9.29
CA ALA A 18 6.70 -8.50 10.48
C ALA A 18 7.48 -8.37 11.80
N ASN A 19 8.77 -8.66 11.79
CA ASN A 19 9.67 -8.71 12.97
C ASN A 19 8.98 -9.32 14.20
N VAL A 20 8.45 -10.53 14.05
CA VAL A 20 7.69 -11.22 15.10
C VAL A 20 8.54 -11.43 16.35
N GLN A 21 8.08 -10.93 17.48
CA GLN A 21 8.76 -11.06 18.76
C GLN A 21 8.29 -12.30 19.52
N LYS A 22 9.16 -12.82 20.39
CA LYS A 22 8.84 -13.98 21.26
C LYS A 22 7.60 -13.67 22.11
N GLY A 23 6.65 -14.61 22.12
CA GLY A 23 5.43 -14.52 22.91
C GLY A 23 4.25 -13.82 22.21
N GLN A 24 4.48 -13.14 21.09
CA GLN A 24 3.38 -12.50 20.34
C GLN A 24 2.45 -13.52 19.68
N GLU A 25 1.18 -13.15 19.54
CA GLU A 25 0.26 -13.83 18.64
C GLU A 25 0.44 -13.30 17.21
N VAL A 26 0.26 -14.17 16.22
CA VAL A 26 0.36 -13.81 14.80
C VAL A 26 -0.94 -14.18 14.10
N ARG A 27 -1.44 -13.25 13.29
CA ARG A 27 -2.61 -13.46 12.45
C ARG A 27 -2.23 -13.31 10.98
N VAL A 28 -2.35 -14.40 10.24
CA VAL A 28 -2.02 -14.43 8.81
C VAL A 28 -3.31 -14.32 8.00
N PHE A 29 -3.31 -13.44 7.02
CA PHE A 29 -4.39 -13.30 6.03
C PHE A 29 -3.87 -13.79 4.69
N ALA A 30 -4.51 -14.75 4.08
CA ALA A 30 -4.01 -15.39 2.86
C ALA A 30 -5.14 -15.92 1.99
N SER A 31 -4.90 -16.02 0.69
CA SER A 31 -5.79 -16.74 -0.21
C SER A 31 -5.64 -18.25 -0.07
N LEU A 32 -6.73 -18.98 -0.29
CA LEU A 32 -6.82 -20.44 -0.08
C LEU A 32 -5.92 -21.24 -1.04
N ASP A 33 -5.35 -20.62 -2.05
CA ASP A 33 -4.48 -21.23 -3.05
C ASP A 33 -3.01 -21.44 -2.60
N GLN A 34 -2.62 -20.95 -1.38
CA GLN A 34 -1.23 -20.96 -0.89
C GLN A 34 -0.99 -21.77 0.41
N PRO A 35 -1.66 -22.90 0.69
CA PRO A 35 -1.56 -23.56 1.98
C PRO A 35 -0.14 -24.06 2.31
N GLU A 36 0.63 -24.47 1.31
CA GLU A 36 2.01 -24.95 1.50
C GLU A 36 2.96 -23.83 1.95
N PHE A 37 2.85 -22.64 1.34
CA PHE A 37 3.66 -21.48 1.76
C PHE A 37 3.24 -20.98 3.14
N ILE A 38 1.95 -20.87 3.40
CA ILE A 38 1.43 -20.43 4.70
C ILE A 38 1.85 -21.36 5.83
N LYS A 39 1.92 -22.68 5.57
CA LYS A 39 2.48 -23.64 6.53
C LYS A 39 3.94 -23.33 6.84
N MET A 40 4.76 -23.00 5.83
CA MET A 40 6.17 -22.63 6.03
C MET A 40 6.29 -21.33 6.82
N LEU A 41 5.45 -20.34 6.52
CA LEU A 41 5.39 -19.07 7.23
C LEU A 41 5.05 -19.27 8.71
N ALA A 42 4.03 -20.06 9.01
CA ALA A 42 3.63 -20.40 10.38
C ALA A 42 4.75 -21.14 11.14
N GLU A 43 5.46 -22.07 10.48
CA GLU A 43 6.64 -22.73 11.08
C GLU A 43 7.71 -21.69 11.47
N GLU A 44 8.00 -20.69 10.61
CA GLU A 44 8.99 -19.65 10.92
C GLU A 44 8.50 -18.74 12.07
N CYS A 45 7.21 -18.40 12.14
CA CYS A 45 6.63 -17.68 13.28
C CYS A 45 6.85 -18.44 14.61
N TYR A 46 6.56 -19.73 14.65
CA TYR A 46 6.82 -20.54 15.85
C TYR A 46 8.30 -20.66 16.19
N LYS A 47 9.20 -20.73 15.21
CA LYS A 47 10.67 -20.77 15.43
C LYS A 47 11.22 -19.49 16.07
N VAL A 48 10.62 -18.33 15.82
CA VAL A 48 11.00 -17.09 16.51
C VAL A 48 10.29 -16.93 17.85
N GLY A 49 9.38 -17.85 18.21
CA GLY A 49 8.74 -17.93 19.51
C GLY A 49 7.35 -17.32 19.59
N ALA A 50 6.65 -17.19 18.47
CA ALA A 50 5.24 -16.82 18.48
C ALA A 50 4.43 -17.76 19.39
N SER A 51 3.53 -17.22 20.21
CA SER A 51 2.69 -17.99 21.13
C SER A 51 1.52 -18.69 20.42
N ARG A 52 1.02 -18.06 19.36
CA ARG A 52 -0.10 -18.56 18.55
C ARG A 52 -0.01 -18.03 17.13
N VAL A 53 -0.34 -18.88 16.16
CA VAL A 53 -0.51 -18.46 14.76
C VAL A 53 -1.92 -18.86 14.32
N THR A 54 -2.69 -17.89 13.87
CA THR A 54 -4.02 -18.10 13.28
C THR A 54 -4.02 -17.69 11.81
N VAL A 55 -4.83 -18.34 10.97
CA VAL A 55 -4.89 -18.04 9.54
C VAL A 55 -6.32 -17.73 9.13
N ASP A 56 -6.51 -16.59 8.50
CA ASP A 56 -7.75 -16.15 7.88
C ASP A 56 -7.67 -16.37 6.37
N TRP A 57 -8.42 -17.34 5.90
CA TRP A 57 -8.45 -17.69 4.49
C TRP A 57 -9.46 -16.86 3.71
N ASN A 58 -9.01 -16.24 2.63
CA ASN A 58 -9.87 -15.59 1.65
C ASN A 58 -10.12 -16.51 0.44
N TYR A 59 -11.36 -16.52 -0.03
CA TYR A 59 -11.76 -17.26 -1.22
C TYR A 59 -12.74 -16.43 -2.07
N PRO A 60 -12.27 -15.77 -3.12
CA PRO A 60 -13.08 -14.85 -3.94
C PRO A 60 -14.36 -15.48 -4.51
N GLU A 61 -14.32 -16.77 -4.86
CA GLU A 61 -15.49 -17.47 -5.41
C GLU A 61 -16.64 -17.52 -4.39
N LEU A 62 -16.32 -17.75 -3.11
CA LEU A 62 -17.33 -17.73 -2.03
C LEU A 62 -17.87 -16.31 -1.81
N THR A 63 -17.01 -15.28 -1.95
CA THR A 63 -17.41 -13.87 -1.90
C THR A 63 -18.41 -13.55 -3.00
N LYS A 64 -18.16 -14.00 -4.24
CA LYS A 64 -19.09 -13.85 -5.36
C LYS A 64 -20.44 -14.54 -5.12
N LEU A 65 -20.41 -15.75 -4.57
CA LEU A 65 -21.64 -16.48 -4.20
C LEU A 65 -22.43 -15.72 -3.14
N SER A 66 -21.78 -15.24 -2.09
CA SER A 66 -22.40 -14.41 -1.06
C SER A 66 -23.02 -13.15 -1.64
N ALA A 67 -22.27 -12.43 -2.50
CA ALA A 67 -22.76 -11.25 -3.20
C ALA A 67 -23.95 -11.56 -4.13
N ARG A 68 -24.03 -12.76 -4.69
CA ARG A 68 -25.14 -13.18 -5.56
C ARG A 68 -26.41 -13.50 -4.78
N TYR A 69 -26.30 -14.30 -3.71
CA TYR A 69 -27.44 -14.92 -3.05
C TYR A 69 -27.94 -14.19 -1.80
N MET A 70 -27.06 -13.53 -1.05
CA MET A 70 -27.47 -12.77 0.13
C MET A 70 -28.21 -11.49 -0.24
N LYS A 71 -29.14 -11.06 0.60
CA LYS A 71 -29.74 -9.72 0.50
C LYS A 71 -28.73 -8.66 0.91
N LEU A 72 -28.88 -7.43 0.39
CA LEU A 72 -27.97 -6.32 0.74
C LEU A 72 -27.90 -6.11 2.25
N ARG A 73 -29.04 -6.12 2.96
CA ARG A 73 -29.11 -6.00 4.41
C ARG A 73 -28.17 -7.00 5.10
N ASP A 74 -28.30 -8.28 4.73
CA ASP A 74 -27.59 -9.37 5.40
C ASP A 74 -26.10 -9.39 5.02
N LEU A 75 -25.76 -8.92 3.81
CA LEU A 75 -24.39 -8.74 3.33
C LEU A 75 -23.69 -7.56 4.02
N SER A 76 -24.45 -6.51 4.37
CA SER A 76 -23.94 -5.30 5.05
C SER A 76 -23.88 -5.47 6.57
N GLU A 77 -24.58 -6.45 7.12
CA GLU A 77 -24.63 -6.69 8.56
C GLU A 77 -23.27 -7.14 9.09
N THR A 78 -22.81 -6.52 10.15
CA THR A 78 -21.67 -6.99 10.96
C THR A 78 -22.22 -7.57 12.25
N ARG A 79 -22.09 -8.87 12.42
CA ARG A 79 -22.66 -9.62 13.56
C ARG A 79 -21.79 -9.46 14.81
N GLU A 80 -22.35 -9.73 15.98
CA GLU A 80 -21.65 -9.59 17.27
C GLU A 80 -20.37 -10.41 17.35
N TRP A 81 -20.34 -11.64 16.81
CA TRP A 81 -19.10 -12.43 16.76
C TRP A 81 -18.00 -11.79 15.89
N GLU A 82 -18.35 -11.08 14.80
CA GLU A 82 -17.39 -10.36 13.96
C GLU A 82 -16.86 -9.14 14.70
N LYS A 83 -17.71 -8.42 15.44
CA LYS A 83 -17.29 -7.31 16.31
C LYS A 83 -16.39 -7.80 17.44
N ALA A 84 -16.77 -8.91 18.11
CA ALA A 84 -15.95 -9.52 19.15
C ALA A 84 -14.55 -9.91 18.62
N ARG A 85 -14.47 -10.39 17.38
CA ARG A 85 -13.21 -10.72 16.72
C ARG A 85 -12.37 -9.49 16.39
N MET A 86 -13.01 -8.36 16.03
CA MET A 86 -12.32 -7.08 15.85
C MET A 86 -11.86 -6.54 17.19
N GLN A 87 -12.67 -6.67 18.25
CA GLN A 87 -12.29 -6.27 19.60
C GLN A 87 -11.12 -7.10 20.13
N ASP A 88 -11.10 -8.41 19.87
CA ASP A 88 -9.99 -9.30 20.21
C ASP A 88 -8.65 -8.82 19.60
N MET A 89 -8.67 -8.28 18.37
CA MET A 89 -7.48 -7.67 17.78
C MET A 89 -7.05 -6.39 18.51
N VAL A 90 -8.00 -5.59 18.99
CA VAL A 90 -7.70 -4.38 19.78
C VAL A 90 -7.10 -4.75 21.14
N ASP A 91 -7.63 -5.78 21.78
CA ASP A 91 -7.23 -6.20 23.13
C ASP A 91 -5.86 -6.89 23.17
N HIS A 92 -5.50 -7.64 22.10
CA HIS A 92 -4.29 -8.46 22.07
C HIS A 92 -3.19 -7.97 21.12
N LEU A 93 -3.50 -7.04 20.21
CA LEU A 93 -2.57 -6.45 19.23
C LEU A 93 -1.70 -7.51 18.51
N PRO A 94 -2.30 -8.54 17.88
CA PRO A 94 -1.51 -9.58 17.19
C PRO A 94 -0.73 -8.96 16.03
N VAL A 95 0.46 -9.51 15.77
CA VAL A 95 1.18 -9.23 14.53
C VAL A 95 0.33 -9.69 13.35
N ARG A 96 0.16 -8.84 12.32
CA ARG A 96 -0.64 -9.17 11.14
C ARG A 96 0.27 -9.38 9.94
N ILE A 97 0.13 -10.52 9.27
CA ILE A 97 0.85 -10.80 8.02
C ILE A 97 -0.18 -11.05 6.91
N PHE A 98 -0.05 -10.29 5.84
CA PHE A 98 -0.91 -10.40 4.66
C PHE A 98 -0.09 -11.01 3.53
N ILE A 99 -0.57 -12.13 2.99
CA ILE A 99 0.08 -12.81 1.86
C ILE A 99 -0.83 -12.71 0.64
N GLU A 100 -0.43 -11.82 -0.25
CA GLU A 100 -1.12 -11.58 -1.51
C GLU A 100 -0.77 -12.68 -2.54
N SER A 101 -1.80 -13.29 -3.14
CA SER A 101 -1.64 -14.30 -4.21
C SER A 101 -2.86 -14.36 -5.12
N GLY A 102 -3.90 -13.60 -4.76
CA GLY A 102 -5.21 -13.70 -5.37
C GLY A 102 -5.23 -13.37 -6.86
N ASP A 103 -6.27 -13.86 -7.54
CA ASP A 103 -6.59 -13.47 -8.91
C ASP A 103 -6.92 -11.96 -8.95
N PRO A 104 -6.19 -11.11 -9.70
CA PRO A 104 -6.52 -9.70 -9.86
C PRO A 104 -7.92 -9.46 -10.42
N ASP A 105 -8.43 -10.41 -11.23
CA ASP A 105 -9.80 -10.39 -11.75
C ASP A 105 -10.79 -11.15 -10.85
N GLY A 106 -10.36 -11.56 -9.68
CA GLY A 106 -11.13 -12.41 -8.75
C GLY A 106 -12.52 -11.88 -8.39
N LEU A 107 -12.71 -10.57 -8.37
CA LEU A 107 -14.00 -9.92 -8.14
C LEU A 107 -14.69 -9.44 -9.43
N ARG A 108 -14.12 -9.70 -10.61
CA ARG A 108 -14.71 -9.28 -11.88
C ARG A 108 -16.12 -9.84 -12.06
N GLY A 109 -17.06 -8.96 -12.39
CA GLY A 109 -18.47 -9.30 -12.57
C GLY A 109 -19.22 -9.61 -11.26
N ILE A 110 -18.67 -9.26 -10.11
CA ILE A 110 -19.38 -9.35 -8.84
C ILE A 110 -20.62 -8.45 -8.85
N ASN A 111 -21.68 -8.89 -8.14
CA ASN A 111 -22.88 -8.07 -8.03
C ASN A 111 -22.59 -6.72 -7.36
N PRO A 112 -22.94 -5.57 -7.97
CA PRO A 112 -22.60 -4.23 -7.45
C PRO A 112 -23.07 -3.96 -6.01
N LYS A 113 -24.08 -4.67 -5.50
CA LYS A 113 -24.49 -4.56 -4.09
C LYS A 113 -23.36 -4.92 -3.11
N TYR A 114 -22.36 -5.70 -3.55
CA TYR A 114 -21.17 -6.02 -2.76
C TYR A 114 -20.44 -4.75 -2.32
N PHE A 115 -20.20 -3.82 -3.23
CA PHE A 115 -19.47 -2.58 -2.93
C PHE A 115 -20.22 -1.71 -1.93
N LYS A 116 -21.57 -1.65 -2.03
CA LYS A 116 -22.40 -0.95 -1.04
C LYS A 116 -22.32 -1.60 0.34
N ALA A 117 -22.34 -2.93 0.39
CA ALA A 117 -22.19 -3.67 1.63
C ALA A 117 -20.78 -3.51 2.21
N PHE A 118 -19.75 -3.54 1.38
CA PHE A 118 -18.35 -3.33 1.76
C PHE A 118 -18.16 -1.95 2.40
N ALA A 119 -18.61 -0.87 1.74
CA ALA A 119 -18.55 0.49 2.29
C ALA A 119 -19.27 0.62 3.65
N ALA A 120 -20.44 -0.04 3.81
CA ALA A 120 -21.15 -0.04 5.09
C ALA A 120 -20.36 -0.76 6.19
N ARG A 121 -19.69 -1.87 5.87
CA ARG A 121 -18.86 -2.64 6.82
C ARG A 121 -17.58 -1.90 7.19
N ILE A 122 -16.95 -1.17 6.26
CA ILE A 122 -15.78 -0.31 6.54
C ILE A 122 -16.11 0.69 7.65
N LYS A 123 -17.27 1.35 7.59
CA LYS A 123 -17.70 2.30 8.64
C LYS A 123 -17.78 1.67 10.02
N ILE A 124 -18.14 0.39 10.11
CA ILE A 124 -18.22 -0.35 11.38
C ILE A 124 -16.84 -0.80 11.84
N SER A 125 -15.96 -1.19 10.92
CA SER A 125 -14.60 -1.66 11.26
C SER A 125 -13.62 -0.54 11.52
N LYS A 126 -13.85 0.67 11.00
CA LYS A 126 -12.93 1.82 11.14
C LYS A 126 -12.52 2.10 12.58
N PRO A 127 -13.42 2.20 13.58
CA PRO A 127 -13.01 2.46 14.96
C PRO A 127 -12.06 1.40 15.54
N TYR A 128 -12.21 0.13 15.14
CA TYR A 128 -11.31 -0.94 15.58
C TYR A 128 -9.95 -0.85 14.89
N ARG A 129 -9.91 -0.46 13.60
CA ARG A 129 -8.67 -0.20 12.86
C ARG A 129 -7.92 0.96 13.51
N ASP A 130 -8.59 2.08 13.71
CA ASP A 130 -7.99 3.28 14.31
C ASP A 130 -7.47 3.01 15.74
N ALA A 131 -8.13 2.12 16.49
CA ALA A 131 -7.71 1.75 17.84
C ALA A 131 -6.39 0.93 17.89
N ILE A 132 -6.02 0.24 16.81
CA ILE A 132 -4.78 -0.56 16.72
C ILE A 132 -3.68 0.11 15.91
N ASP A 133 -4.00 1.24 15.27
CA ASP A 133 -3.08 1.97 14.41
C ASP A 133 -1.79 2.31 15.17
N ASN A 134 -0.63 2.15 14.52
CA ASN A 134 0.71 2.35 15.07
C ASN A 134 1.04 1.53 16.36
N LYS A 135 0.20 0.57 16.77
CA LYS A 135 0.39 -0.21 18.01
C LYS A 135 0.83 -1.65 17.81
N HIS A 136 0.84 -2.14 16.58
CA HIS A 136 1.20 -3.52 16.28
C HIS A 136 1.96 -3.59 14.96
N GLN A 137 2.81 -4.60 14.82
CA GLN A 137 3.49 -4.86 13.55
C GLN A 137 2.51 -5.44 12.53
N TRP A 138 2.72 -5.06 11.27
CA TRP A 138 2.07 -5.70 10.14
C TRP A 138 3.03 -5.82 8.96
N CYS A 139 2.78 -6.76 8.06
CA CYS A 139 3.58 -6.90 6.86
C CYS A 139 2.72 -7.43 5.72
N ILE A 140 2.80 -6.78 4.56
CA ILE A 140 2.23 -7.26 3.31
C ILE A 140 3.37 -7.83 2.46
N ALA A 141 3.21 -9.05 1.99
CA ALA A 141 4.12 -9.70 1.06
C ALA A 141 3.31 -10.54 0.06
N ALA A 142 3.92 -11.00 -1.01
CA ALA A 142 3.19 -11.74 -2.02
C ALA A 142 3.87 -13.06 -2.41
N VAL A 143 3.04 -13.99 -2.89
CA VAL A 143 3.46 -15.23 -3.53
C VAL A 143 2.57 -15.50 -4.74
N PRO A 144 3.05 -16.13 -5.83
CA PRO A 144 2.29 -16.24 -7.06
C PRO A 144 1.14 -17.24 -6.97
N GLY A 145 -0.09 -16.76 -7.10
CA GLY A 145 -1.24 -17.58 -7.48
C GLY A 145 -1.24 -17.90 -8.98
N GLU A 146 -1.87 -19.00 -9.38
CA GLU A 146 -1.90 -19.43 -10.80
C GLU A 146 -2.60 -18.40 -11.70
N ALA A 147 -3.75 -17.87 -11.27
CA ALA A 147 -4.50 -16.89 -12.02
C ALA A 147 -3.74 -15.57 -12.16
N TRP A 148 -3.16 -15.09 -11.08
CA TRP A 148 -2.30 -13.90 -11.09
C TRP A 148 -1.09 -14.07 -12.01
N ALA A 149 -0.38 -15.18 -11.88
CA ALA A 149 0.78 -15.47 -12.74
C ALA A 149 0.42 -15.48 -14.24
N LYS A 150 -0.75 -16.05 -14.60
CA LYS A 150 -1.24 -16.03 -15.97
C LYS A 150 -1.69 -14.65 -16.44
N LYS A 151 -2.09 -13.77 -15.54
CA LYS A 151 -2.41 -12.39 -15.85
C LYS A 151 -1.15 -11.58 -16.17
N VAL A 152 -0.09 -11.75 -15.36
CA VAL A 152 1.21 -11.06 -15.56
C VAL A 152 1.96 -11.63 -16.76
N HIS A 153 1.95 -12.96 -16.94
CA HIS A 153 2.65 -13.68 -18.03
C HIS A 153 1.66 -14.48 -18.90
N PRO A 154 0.83 -13.80 -19.70
CA PRO A 154 -0.21 -14.46 -20.49
C PRO A 154 0.33 -15.41 -21.58
N GLU A 155 1.57 -15.21 -22.04
CA GLU A 155 2.25 -16.02 -23.08
C GLU A 155 2.77 -17.35 -22.56
N LEU A 156 3.03 -17.47 -21.25
CA LEU A 156 3.60 -18.68 -20.65
C LEU A 156 2.53 -19.73 -20.30
N SER A 157 2.91 -21.00 -20.23
CA SER A 157 2.05 -22.02 -19.62
C SER A 157 1.81 -21.70 -18.14
N LYS A 158 0.71 -22.20 -17.54
CA LYS A 158 0.37 -21.96 -16.14
C LYS A 158 1.55 -22.23 -15.18
N ARG A 159 2.21 -23.39 -15.33
CA ARG A 159 3.35 -23.77 -14.51
C ARG A 159 4.55 -22.83 -14.71
N ALA A 160 4.85 -22.49 -15.98
CA ALA A 160 5.95 -21.59 -16.31
C ALA A 160 5.66 -20.16 -15.81
N ALA A 161 4.43 -19.68 -15.93
CA ALA A 161 4.00 -18.38 -15.43
C ALA A 161 4.18 -18.28 -13.90
N VAL A 162 3.72 -19.28 -13.13
CA VAL A 162 3.92 -19.32 -11.67
C VAL A 162 5.41 -19.35 -11.33
N GLU A 163 6.23 -20.10 -12.06
CA GLU A 163 7.65 -20.16 -11.81
C GLU A 163 8.36 -18.85 -12.18
N GLN A 164 7.91 -18.14 -13.22
CA GLN A 164 8.42 -16.83 -13.60
C GLN A 164 8.00 -15.77 -12.57
N LEU A 165 6.73 -15.70 -12.22
CA LEU A 165 6.24 -14.73 -11.25
C LEU A 165 6.89 -14.92 -9.86
N TRP A 166 7.27 -16.16 -9.46
CA TRP A 166 8.12 -16.37 -8.29
C TRP A 166 9.46 -15.64 -8.38
N LYS A 167 10.10 -15.68 -9.55
CA LYS A 167 11.39 -14.99 -9.76
C LYS A 167 11.19 -13.47 -9.71
N ASP A 168 10.15 -12.98 -10.36
CA ASP A 168 9.86 -11.56 -10.41
C ASP A 168 9.55 -11.01 -9.00
N ILE A 169 8.73 -11.71 -8.21
CA ILE A 169 8.45 -11.35 -6.83
C ILE A 169 9.72 -11.35 -5.98
N LEU A 170 10.53 -12.40 -6.05
CA LEU A 170 11.75 -12.48 -5.25
C LEU A 170 12.77 -11.40 -5.64
N TYR A 171 12.93 -11.12 -6.93
CA TYR A 171 13.77 -10.05 -7.44
C TYR A 171 13.32 -8.67 -6.93
N THR A 172 12.02 -8.36 -7.12
CA THR A 172 11.48 -7.07 -6.71
C THR A 172 11.42 -6.90 -5.19
N ALA A 173 11.22 -8.00 -4.45
CA ALA A 173 11.28 -8.02 -2.98
C ALA A 173 12.70 -8.18 -2.42
N ARG A 174 13.77 -8.06 -3.26
CA ARG A 174 15.19 -8.23 -2.84
C ARG A 174 15.41 -9.50 -2.02
N ALA A 175 14.75 -10.60 -2.45
CA ALA A 175 14.75 -11.88 -1.75
C ALA A 175 15.39 -13.03 -2.57
N ASP A 176 16.01 -12.71 -3.69
CA ASP A 176 16.68 -13.65 -4.60
C ASP A 176 18.20 -13.73 -4.38
N GLY A 177 18.77 -12.84 -3.53
CA GLY A 177 20.17 -12.83 -3.15
C GLY A 177 20.59 -14.00 -2.22
N GLU A 178 21.89 -14.07 -1.92
CA GLU A 178 22.43 -15.09 -0.99
C GLU A 178 22.03 -14.82 0.47
N ASP A 179 21.92 -13.55 0.87
CA ASP A 179 21.48 -13.10 2.19
C ASP A 179 20.42 -11.99 2.10
N PRO A 180 19.17 -12.34 1.84
CA PRO A 180 18.08 -11.35 1.72
C PRO A 180 17.90 -10.46 2.95
N ILE A 181 18.32 -10.91 4.15
CA ILE A 181 18.25 -10.09 5.36
C ILE A 181 19.28 -8.95 5.29
N ALA A 182 20.52 -9.26 4.87
CA ALA A 182 21.56 -8.27 4.68
C ALA A 182 21.19 -7.28 3.55
N ASP A 183 20.61 -7.77 2.44
CA ASP A 183 20.16 -6.96 1.31
C ASP A 183 19.08 -5.95 1.78
N TRP A 184 18.14 -6.37 2.61
CA TRP A 184 17.11 -5.49 3.20
C TRP A 184 17.70 -4.48 4.19
N GLU A 185 18.70 -4.85 4.98
CA GLU A 185 19.38 -3.91 5.88
C GLU A 185 20.10 -2.80 5.10
N GLU A 186 20.70 -3.13 3.96
CA GLU A 186 21.33 -2.14 3.08
C GLU A 186 20.28 -1.23 2.43
N HIS A 187 19.22 -1.80 1.87
CA HIS A 187 18.12 -1.08 1.27
C HIS A 187 17.45 -0.10 2.25
N ASN A 188 17.17 -0.55 3.46
CA ASN A 188 16.60 0.32 4.51
C ASN A 188 17.54 1.46 4.92
N ARG A 189 18.87 1.24 4.89
CA ARG A 189 19.82 2.34 5.13
C ARG A 189 19.77 3.41 4.03
N ASP A 190 19.64 3.00 2.76
CA ASP A 190 19.50 3.93 1.64
C ASP A 190 18.20 4.72 1.72
N LEU A 191 17.08 4.06 1.90
CA LEU A 191 15.76 4.70 2.06
C LEU A 191 15.77 5.69 3.24
N LYS A 192 16.34 5.28 4.39
CA LYS A 192 16.47 6.15 5.57
C LYS A 192 17.35 7.38 5.32
N ALA A 193 18.43 7.24 4.54
CA ALA A 193 19.27 8.35 4.18
C ALA A 193 18.53 9.37 3.32
N ARG A 194 17.69 8.90 2.39
CA ARG A 194 16.85 9.74 1.52
C ARG A 194 15.75 10.46 2.31
N SER A 195 15.01 9.75 3.18
CA SER A 195 14.00 10.38 4.01
C SER A 195 14.61 11.43 4.95
N LYS A 196 15.78 11.12 5.54
CA LYS A 196 16.51 12.08 6.36
C LYS A 196 16.90 13.34 5.59
N TYR A 197 17.44 13.19 4.36
CA TYR A 197 17.80 14.33 3.52
C TYR A 197 16.58 15.24 3.27
N LEU A 198 15.43 14.67 2.91
CA LEU A 198 14.20 15.43 2.68
C LEU A 198 13.72 16.13 3.96
N ASN A 199 13.79 15.47 5.11
CA ASN A 199 13.41 16.05 6.40
C ASN A 199 14.34 17.21 6.81
N ASP A 200 15.63 17.10 6.52
CA ASP A 200 16.61 18.18 6.79
C ASP A 200 16.36 19.45 5.94
N LEU A 201 15.64 19.34 4.81
CA LEU A 201 15.29 20.47 3.95
C LEU A 201 14.10 21.31 4.46
N HIS A 202 13.31 20.81 5.42
CA HIS A 202 12.12 21.49 5.95
C HIS A 202 11.16 21.99 4.86
N LEU A 203 10.82 21.09 3.93
CA LEU A 203 9.98 21.38 2.79
C LEU A 203 8.56 21.80 3.20
N ARG A 204 7.97 22.70 2.41
CA ARG A 204 6.59 23.20 2.57
C ARG A 204 5.71 22.93 1.36
N GLU A 205 6.31 22.67 0.20
CA GLU A 205 5.58 22.42 -1.04
C GLU A 205 6.39 21.47 -1.94
N LEU A 206 5.70 20.59 -2.65
CA LEU A 206 6.25 19.79 -3.74
C LEU A 206 5.60 20.24 -5.06
N ARG A 207 6.40 20.39 -6.11
CA ARG A 207 5.97 20.78 -7.47
C ARG A 207 6.36 19.70 -8.45
N TYR A 208 5.42 19.24 -9.24
CA TYR A 208 5.58 18.12 -10.17
C TYR A 208 5.36 18.58 -11.61
N HIS A 209 6.28 18.22 -12.50
CA HIS A 209 6.21 18.51 -13.93
C HIS A 209 6.62 17.31 -14.76
N SER A 210 5.85 17.01 -15.81
CA SER A 210 6.17 15.97 -16.80
C SER A 210 5.59 16.35 -18.17
N ALA A 211 6.23 15.89 -19.25
CA ALA A 211 5.81 16.15 -20.62
C ALA A 211 4.43 15.56 -20.98
N ASN A 212 3.90 14.63 -20.16
CA ASN A 212 2.55 14.10 -20.33
C ASN A 212 1.44 15.13 -20.02
N GLY A 213 1.80 16.33 -19.55
CA GLY A 213 0.87 17.39 -19.16
C GLY A 213 0.68 17.54 -17.65
N THR A 214 1.33 16.72 -16.84
CA THR A 214 1.33 16.89 -15.38
C THR A 214 1.98 18.23 -15.04
N ASP A 215 1.18 19.10 -14.41
CA ASP A 215 1.57 20.39 -13.82
C ASP A 215 0.79 20.54 -12.52
N PHE A 216 1.45 20.18 -11.42
CA PHE A 216 0.79 19.97 -10.15
C PHE A 216 1.68 20.41 -8.99
N LYS A 217 1.06 20.92 -7.95
CA LYS A 217 1.72 21.22 -6.68
C LYS A 217 0.86 20.84 -5.48
N VAL A 218 1.53 20.54 -4.38
CA VAL A 218 0.87 20.25 -3.10
C VAL A 218 1.72 20.77 -1.94
N GLY A 219 1.07 21.42 -0.99
CA GLY A 219 1.71 21.89 0.24
C GLY A 219 1.87 20.73 1.24
N LEU A 220 2.90 20.85 2.07
CA LEU A 220 3.17 19.92 3.15
C LEU A 220 2.75 20.54 4.50
N ILE A 221 2.28 19.71 5.41
CA ILE A 221 2.00 20.10 6.79
C ILE A 221 3.31 20.65 7.40
N PRO A 222 3.29 21.76 8.16
CA PRO A 222 4.52 22.37 8.70
C PRO A 222 5.40 21.42 9.53
N THR A 223 4.80 20.42 10.13
CA THR A 223 5.45 19.37 10.93
C THR A 223 5.52 18.03 10.19
N ALA A 224 5.34 18.03 8.87
CA ALA A 224 5.42 16.81 8.08
C ALA A 224 6.83 16.21 8.15
N GLU A 225 6.88 14.90 8.24
CA GLU A 225 8.08 14.09 8.14
C GLU A 225 7.94 13.11 6.96
N PHE A 226 9.03 12.91 6.23
CA PHE A 226 9.14 11.87 5.23
C PHE A 226 9.55 10.56 5.91
N HIS A 227 8.80 9.51 5.66
CA HIS A 227 9.06 8.15 6.11
C HIS A 227 9.52 7.27 4.94
N ALA A 228 10.12 6.14 5.25
CA ALA A 228 10.58 5.21 4.22
C ALA A 228 10.94 3.85 4.79
N GLY A 229 10.55 2.80 4.08
CA GLY A 229 10.89 1.42 4.38
C GLY A 229 10.36 0.96 5.74
N ARG A 230 11.15 1.14 6.77
CA ARG A 230 10.83 0.71 8.14
C ARG A 230 9.87 1.63 8.85
N ASP A 231 9.04 0.99 9.62
CA ASP A 231 8.15 1.63 10.58
C ASP A 231 8.48 1.17 12.01
N THR A 232 7.95 1.88 13.01
CA THR A 232 8.18 1.57 14.43
C THR A 232 6.89 1.70 15.22
N THR A 233 6.46 0.61 15.86
CA THR A 233 5.28 0.66 16.72
C THR A 233 5.47 1.62 17.89
N MET A 234 4.39 2.10 18.50
CA MET A 234 4.44 2.94 19.71
C MET A 234 5.20 2.27 20.87
N GLN A 235 5.36 0.93 20.85
CA GLN A 235 6.15 0.16 21.81
C GLN A 235 7.63 0.03 21.43
N GLY A 236 8.05 0.63 20.31
CA GLY A 236 9.44 0.65 19.85
C GLY A 236 9.88 -0.58 19.07
N VAL A 237 8.96 -1.41 18.56
CA VAL A 237 9.30 -2.54 17.71
C VAL A 237 9.41 -2.05 16.26
N VAL A 238 10.61 -2.18 15.69
CA VAL A 238 10.90 -1.82 14.29
C VAL A 238 10.52 -2.97 13.37
N TYR A 239 9.90 -2.70 12.23
CA TYR A 239 9.45 -3.70 11.27
C TYR A 239 9.39 -3.11 9.84
N ASP A 240 9.25 -3.95 8.82
CA ASP A 240 9.16 -3.53 7.42
C ASP A 240 7.74 -3.89 6.90
N PRO A 241 6.82 -2.91 6.84
CA PRO A 241 5.40 -3.18 6.56
C PRO A 241 5.12 -3.69 5.15
N ASN A 242 5.93 -3.31 4.17
CA ASN A 242 5.75 -3.65 2.77
C ASN A 242 6.96 -4.38 2.19
N MET A 243 6.72 -5.54 1.57
CA MET A 243 7.76 -6.33 0.89
C MET A 243 7.28 -6.73 -0.52
N PRO A 244 7.63 -5.91 -1.53
CA PRO A 244 8.63 -4.84 -1.59
C PRO A 244 8.16 -3.47 -1.10
N THR A 245 9.11 -2.57 -0.85
CA THR A 245 8.94 -1.12 -0.78
C THR A 245 10.17 -0.43 -1.39
N GLU A 246 9.95 0.65 -2.15
CA GLU A 246 10.98 1.44 -2.84
C GLU A 246 10.77 2.95 -2.60
N GLU A 247 9.83 3.29 -1.76
CA GLU A 247 9.32 4.64 -1.60
C GLU A 247 9.90 5.39 -0.40
N VAL A 248 9.94 6.71 -0.58
CA VAL A 248 10.00 7.69 0.50
C VAL A 248 8.75 8.54 0.39
N PHE A 249 7.91 8.56 1.42
CA PHE A 249 6.57 9.12 1.37
C PHE A 249 6.31 10.09 2.52
N THR A 250 5.28 10.92 2.35
CA THR A 250 4.72 11.79 3.39
C THR A 250 3.24 12.05 3.15
N SER A 251 2.51 12.41 4.19
CA SER A 251 1.13 12.90 4.06
C SER A 251 1.13 14.41 3.80
N PRO A 252 0.56 14.86 2.67
CA PRO A 252 0.46 16.29 2.36
C PRO A 252 -0.63 16.98 3.20
N ASP A 253 -0.62 18.32 3.20
CA ASP A 253 -1.79 19.07 3.66
C ASP A 253 -2.92 18.92 2.64
N ARG A 254 -3.96 18.18 3.02
CA ARG A 254 -5.11 17.85 2.17
C ARG A 254 -5.78 19.04 1.50
N ARG A 255 -5.61 20.26 2.05
CA ARG A 255 -6.27 21.50 1.59
C ARG A 255 -5.53 22.21 0.44
N THR A 256 -4.38 21.72 -0.01
CA THR A 256 -3.40 22.53 -0.76
C THR A 256 -3.11 22.04 -2.18
N ALA A 257 -3.57 20.87 -2.56
CA ALA A 257 -3.35 20.32 -3.89
C ALA A 257 -3.95 21.21 -4.98
N GLU A 258 -3.14 21.58 -5.99
CA GLU A 258 -3.53 22.44 -7.12
C GLU A 258 -2.92 21.93 -8.43
N GLY A 259 -3.69 21.98 -9.52
CA GLY A 259 -3.22 21.62 -10.85
C GLY A 259 -3.77 20.28 -11.33
N ILE A 260 -3.07 19.65 -12.27
CA ILE A 260 -3.48 18.42 -12.91
C ILE A 260 -2.37 17.39 -12.90
N VAL A 261 -2.72 16.14 -12.62
CA VAL A 261 -1.80 15.00 -12.71
C VAL A 261 -2.36 13.95 -13.68
N TYR A 262 -1.48 13.36 -14.46
CA TYR A 262 -1.79 12.28 -15.37
C TYR A 262 -1.18 10.97 -14.86
N ALA A 263 -2.00 9.95 -14.72
CA ALA A 263 -1.52 8.61 -14.38
C ALA A 263 -0.65 8.05 -15.50
N THR A 264 0.47 7.44 -15.14
CA THR A 264 1.45 6.87 -16.07
C THR A 264 1.35 5.36 -16.18
N LYS A 265 0.62 4.71 -15.27
CA LYS A 265 0.36 3.28 -15.28
C LYS A 265 -1.13 3.03 -15.07
N PRO A 266 -1.68 1.92 -15.60
CA PRO A 266 -3.02 1.48 -15.26
C PRO A 266 -3.16 1.20 -13.76
N LEU A 267 -4.33 1.54 -13.19
CA LEU A 267 -4.69 1.19 -11.83
C LEU A 267 -5.63 -0.02 -11.83
N SER A 268 -5.20 -1.08 -11.15
CA SER A 268 -6.04 -2.27 -10.93
C SER A 268 -6.80 -2.12 -9.61
N TYR A 269 -8.11 -1.89 -9.69
CA TYR A 269 -8.95 -1.68 -8.52
C TYR A 269 -10.12 -2.67 -8.50
N GLN A 270 -10.15 -3.54 -7.49
CA GLN A 270 -11.22 -4.52 -7.25
C GLN A 270 -11.62 -5.35 -8.50
N GLY A 271 -10.62 -5.79 -9.28
CA GLY A 271 -10.82 -6.58 -10.50
C GLY A 271 -11.24 -5.75 -11.73
N GLN A 272 -11.15 -4.45 -11.66
CA GLN A 272 -11.37 -3.54 -12.76
C GLN A 272 -10.10 -2.73 -13.05
N LEU A 273 -9.90 -2.38 -14.31
CA LEU A 273 -8.72 -1.64 -14.75
C LEU A 273 -9.13 -0.23 -15.15
N ILE A 274 -8.46 0.77 -14.56
CA ILE A 274 -8.59 2.19 -14.90
C ILE A 274 -7.36 2.56 -15.72
N GLU A 275 -7.55 3.05 -16.93
CA GLU A 275 -6.46 3.32 -17.88
C GLU A 275 -6.51 4.75 -18.40
N ASN A 276 -5.33 5.35 -18.63
CA ASN A 276 -5.14 6.68 -19.22
C ASN A 276 -6.03 7.72 -18.54
N PHE A 277 -5.79 7.95 -17.26
CA PHE A 277 -6.63 8.85 -16.49
C PHE A 277 -5.84 10.05 -15.92
N SER A 278 -6.60 11.07 -15.57
CA SER A 278 -6.10 12.28 -14.95
C SER A 278 -7.00 12.71 -13.80
N VAL A 279 -6.39 13.42 -12.85
CA VAL A 279 -7.10 14.04 -11.72
C VAL A 279 -6.70 15.52 -11.67
N ARG A 280 -7.70 16.40 -11.63
CA ARG A 280 -7.51 17.83 -11.46
C ARG A 280 -7.93 18.26 -10.06
N PHE A 281 -7.04 19.00 -9.41
CA PHE A 281 -7.21 19.47 -8.05
C PHE A 281 -7.37 20.99 -8.00
N GLU A 282 -8.26 21.46 -7.13
CA GLU A 282 -8.42 22.87 -6.76
C GLU A 282 -8.62 22.94 -5.23
N LYS A 283 -7.78 23.72 -4.55
CA LYS A 283 -7.81 23.89 -3.09
C LYS A 283 -7.86 22.55 -2.34
N GLY A 284 -7.00 21.64 -2.75
CA GLY A 284 -6.88 20.29 -2.19
C GLY A 284 -7.86 19.27 -2.76
N ARG A 285 -8.99 19.69 -3.29
CA ARG A 285 -10.07 18.81 -3.73
C ARG A 285 -9.87 18.33 -5.17
N ALA A 286 -10.01 17.05 -5.42
CA ALA A 286 -10.19 16.48 -6.75
C ALA A 286 -11.55 16.93 -7.31
N VAL A 287 -11.52 17.88 -8.26
CA VAL A 287 -12.73 18.52 -8.85
C VAL A 287 -13.12 17.89 -10.18
N GLU A 288 -12.18 17.24 -10.86
CA GLU A 288 -12.43 16.54 -12.11
C GLU A 288 -11.55 15.30 -12.19
N VAL A 289 -12.14 14.20 -12.61
CA VAL A 289 -11.44 12.95 -12.96
C VAL A 289 -11.85 12.52 -14.36
N LYS A 290 -10.89 12.10 -15.16
CA LYS A 290 -11.11 11.62 -16.54
C LYS A 290 -10.33 10.34 -16.77
N ALA A 291 -10.94 9.32 -17.33
CA ALA A 291 -10.29 8.07 -17.72
C ALA A 291 -10.82 7.60 -19.08
N GLU A 292 -9.94 7.06 -19.92
CA GLU A 292 -10.36 6.42 -21.17
C GLU A 292 -11.10 5.10 -20.90
N LYS A 293 -10.68 4.38 -19.85
CA LYS A 293 -11.31 3.15 -19.40
C LYS A 293 -11.46 3.17 -17.88
N GLY A 294 -12.60 2.69 -17.38
CA GLY A 294 -12.87 2.62 -15.94
C GLY A 294 -13.29 3.96 -15.33
N GLN A 295 -13.85 4.89 -16.11
CA GLN A 295 -14.34 6.19 -15.63
C GLN A 295 -15.29 6.06 -14.45
N ASP A 296 -16.26 5.16 -14.56
CA ASP A 296 -17.27 4.88 -13.53
C ASP A 296 -16.64 4.35 -12.23
N VAL A 297 -15.56 3.59 -12.34
CA VAL A 297 -14.81 3.07 -11.19
C VAL A 297 -14.03 4.18 -10.51
N LEU A 298 -13.38 5.06 -11.28
CA LEU A 298 -12.65 6.21 -10.75
C LEU A 298 -13.59 7.19 -10.03
N GLU A 299 -14.76 7.47 -10.61
CA GLU A 299 -15.80 8.28 -9.98
C GLU A 299 -16.33 7.62 -8.68
N GLN A 300 -16.45 6.29 -8.67
CA GLN A 300 -16.86 5.55 -7.49
C GLN A 300 -15.83 5.65 -6.36
N ILE A 301 -14.52 5.59 -6.67
CA ILE A 301 -13.44 5.74 -5.71
C ILE A 301 -13.56 7.09 -4.99
N ILE A 302 -13.62 8.19 -5.75
CA ILE A 302 -13.66 9.53 -5.15
C ILE A 302 -14.99 9.86 -4.46
N SER A 303 -16.09 9.19 -4.80
CA SER A 303 -17.42 9.42 -4.21
C SER A 303 -17.74 8.54 -3.00
N MET A 304 -16.80 7.72 -2.52
CA MET A 304 -17.03 6.80 -1.40
C MET A 304 -17.36 7.56 -0.11
N ASP A 305 -16.60 8.59 0.18
CA ASP A 305 -16.86 9.58 1.23
C ASP A 305 -16.18 10.93 0.87
N GLU A 306 -16.35 11.95 1.71
CA GLU A 306 -15.78 13.28 1.46
C GLU A 306 -14.26 13.27 1.43
N GLY A 307 -13.60 12.50 2.31
CA GLY A 307 -12.15 12.41 2.39
C GLY A 307 -11.52 11.81 1.13
N CYS A 308 -12.25 10.97 0.39
CA CYS A 308 -11.75 10.36 -0.85
C CYS A 308 -11.53 11.36 -1.99
N HIS A 309 -11.98 12.61 -1.85
CA HIS A 309 -11.66 13.69 -2.79
C HIS A 309 -10.29 14.35 -2.55
N TYR A 310 -9.61 14.03 -1.48
CA TYR A 310 -8.36 14.68 -1.07
C TYR A 310 -7.20 13.70 -1.05
N LEU A 311 -5.98 14.23 -1.17
CA LEU A 311 -4.78 13.42 -1.08
C LEU A 311 -4.49 13.03 0.38
N GLY A 312 -4.06 11.79 0.56
CA GLY A 312 -3.52 11.25 1.80
C GLY A 312 -2.01 11.03 1.75
N GLU A 313 -1.47 10.89 0.54
CA GLU A 313 -0.05 10.57 0.36
C GLU A 313 0.57 11.20 -0.87
N CYS A 314 1.87 11.51 -0.73
CA CYS A 314 2.82 11.81 -1.79
C CYS A 314 4.04 10.90 -1.64
N ALA A 315 4.23 9.96 -2.55
CA ALA A 315 5.32 9.00 -2.52
C ALA A 315 6.32 9.22 -3.66
N LEU A 316 7.60 9.10 -3.33
CA LEU A 316 8.74 9.35 -4.19
C LEU A 316 9.48 8.03 -4.44
N VAL A 317 9.40 7.53 -5.67
CA VAL A 317 10.00 6.25 -6.09
C VAL A 317 10.82 6.50 -7.35
N PRO A 318 12.14 6.22 -7.35
CA PRO A 318 12.98 6.43 -8.51
C PRO A 318 12.75 5.36 -9.58
N LYS A 319 13.02 5.71 -10.84
CA LYS A 319 12.93 4.78 -11.97
C LYS A 319 13.89 3.58 -11.88
N GLU A 320 14.87 3.62 -10.97
CA GLU A 320 15.75 2.51 -10.63
C GLU A 320 15.08 1.43 -9.78
N SER A 321 13.84 1.64 -9.32
CA SER A 321 13.06 0.61 -8.64
C SER A 321 13.10 -0.71 -9.42
N PRO A 322 13.39 -1.85 -8.78
CA PRO A 322 13.35 -3.15 -9.44
C PRO A 322 12.01 -3.47 -10.10
N ILE A 323 10.93 -2.94 -9.55
CA ILE A 323 9.58 -3.09 -10.13
C ILE A 323 9.49 -2.31 -11.44
N HIS A 324 9.95 -1.06 -11.48
CA HIS A 324 10.04 -0.29 -12.73
C HIS A 324 10.92 -0.99 -13.77
N GLN A 325 12.10 -1.42 -13.36
CA GLN A 325 13.08 -2.09 -14.24
C GLN A 325 12.58 -3.42 -14.80
N SER A 326 11.67 -4.11 -14.10
CA SER A 326 11.05 -5.34 -14.61
C SER A 326 10.20 -5.10 -15.87
N GLY A 327 9.71 -3.88 -16.07
CA GLY A 327 8.78 -3.52 -17.15
C GLY A 327 7.41 -4.18 -17.03
N LEU A 328 7.12 -4.86 -15.93
CA LEU A 328 5.87 -5.58 -15.71
C LEU A 328 4.81 -4.67 -15.09
N LEU A 329 3.55 -4.95 -15.40
CA LEU A 329 2.40 -4.56 -14.60
C LEU A 329 1.97 -5.78 -13.79
N PHE A 330 2.05 -5.67 -12.48
CA PHE A 330 1.74 -6.79 -11.58
C PHE A 330 0.24 -6.95 -11.34
N TYR A 331 -0.57 -5.92 -11.62
CA TYR A 331 -2.00 -5.88 -11.26
C TYR A 331 -2.22 -6.07 -9.76
N ASN A 332 -1.28 -5.61 -8.97
CA ASN A 332 -1.28 -5.65 -7.52
C ASN A 332 -0.67 -4.35 -7.00
N THR A 333 -1.41 -3.61 -6.17
CA THR A 333 -1.05 -2.26 -5.71
C THR A 333 0.31 -2.26 -5.01
N LEU A 334 0.59 -3.22 -4.11
CA LEU A 334 1.89 -3.31 -3.41
C LEU A 334 3.10 -3.24 -4.36
N PHE A 335 3.00 -3.84 -5.55
CA PHE A 335 4.08 -3.79 -6.54
C PHE A 335 3.97 -2.56 -7.42
N ASP A 336 2.80 -2.31 -7.99
CA ASP A 336 2.62 -1.30 -9.03
C ASP A 336 2.84 0.12 -8.50
N GLU A 337 2.49 0.43 -7.24
CA GLU A 337 2.80 1.69 -6.56
C GLU A 337 4.32 1.89 -6.41
N ASN A 338 5.04 0.85 -6.04
CA ASN A 338 6.50 0.87 -5.87
C ASN A 338 7.28 0.85 -7.21
N ALA A 339 6.60 0.91 -8.35
CA ALA A 339 7.20 1.07 -9.66
C ALA A 339 7.50 2.53 -10.03
N ALA A 340 6.85 3.51 -9.40
CA ALA A 340 6.97 4.92 -9.79
C ALA A 340 6.51 5.86 -8.67
N CYS A 341 6.92 7.13 -8.74
CA CYS A 341 6.28 8.16 -7.90
C CYS A 341 4.77 8.06 -8.01
N HIS A 342 4.07 8.14 -6.89
CA HIS A 342 2.62 8.03 -6.85
C HIS A 342 2.00 9.01 -5.86
N LEU A 343 0.71 9.21 -6.00
CA LEU A 343 -0.13 9.94 -5.05
C LEU A 343 -1.25 9.01 -4.62
N ALA A 344 -1.76 9.17 -3.40
CA ALA A 344 -2.94 8.45 -2.95
C ALA A 344 -4.12 9.38 -2.69
N LEU A 345 -5.29 9.00 -3.22
CA LEU A 345 -6.57 9.57 -2.82
C LEU A 345 -7.09 8.82 -1.58
N GLY A 346 -7.48 9.56 -0.56
CA GLY A 346 -8.04 8.97 0.66
C GLY A 346 -7.26 9.30 1.92
N PHE A 347 -7.29 8.40 2.92
CA PHE A 347 -6.71 8.69 4.23
C PHE A 347 -5.19 8.89 4.16
N GLY A 348 -4.70 9.80 5.03
CA GLY A 348 -3.29 10.06 5.25
C GLY A 348 -2.75 9.30 6.46
N PHE A 349 -1.44 9.29 6.60
CA PHE A 349 -0.71 8.60 7.66
C PHE A 349 -0.37 9.57 8.79
N ASP A 350 -0.80 9.25 10.01
CA ASP A 350 -0.58 10.07 11.20
C ASP A 350 0.91 10.21 11.51
N GLU A 351 1.66 9.12 11.35
CA GLU A 351 3.11 9.05 11.60
C GLU A 351 3.92 10.00 10.72
N CYS A 352 3.36 10.47 9.61
CA CYS A 352 3.96 11.52 8.80
C CYS A 352 3.90 12.91 9.45
N VAL A 353 3.42 13.01 10.69
CA VAL A 353 3.36 14.27 11.44
C VAL A 353 4.19 14.14 12.71
N LYS A 354 5.20 14.97 12.86
CA LYS A 354 6.04 14.99 14.05
C LYS A 354 5.22 15.24 15.32
N GLY A 355 5.30 14.32 16.27
CA GLY A 355 4.59 14.40 17.55
C GLY A 355 3.14 13.90 17.49
N PHE A 356 2.76 13.20 16.44
CA PHE A 356 1.42 12.65 16.22
C PHE A 356 0.92 11.79 17.40
N GLU A 357 1.81 11.10 18.08
CA GLU A 357 1.51 10.23 19.23
C GLU A 357 0.86 10.97 20.42
N ASN A 358 0.95 12.29 20.44
CA ASN A 358 0.34 13.17 21.44
C ASN A 358 -0.90 13.92 20.91
N MET A 359 -1.36 13.59 19.70
CA MET A 359 -2.48 14.28 19.04
C MET A 359 -3.67 13.32 18.86
N THR A 360 -4.86 13.89 18.90
CA THR A 360 -6.08 13.18 18.52
C THR A 360 -6.25 13.14 16.99
N LYS A 361 -7.09 12.24 16.48
CA LYS A 361 -7.42 12.20 15.04
C LYS A 361 -8.03 13.51 14.56
N GLU A 362 -8.84 14.17 15.39
CA GLU A 362 -9.42 15.49 15.10
C GLU A 362 -8.35 16.57 14.98
N GLU A 363 -7.37 16.60 15.88
CA GLU A 363 -6.25 17.55 15.82
C GLU A 363 -5.38 17.32 14.59
N LEU A 364 -5.10 16.05 14.24
CA LEU A 364 -4.38 15.69 13.00
C LEU A 364 -5.15 16.13 11.74
N TYR A 365 -6.46 15.94 11.72
CA TYR A 365 -7.31 16.41 10.63
C TYR A 365 -7.31 17.94 10.49
N GLU A 366 -7.34 18.67 11.60
CA GLU A 366 -7.32 20.13 11.59
C GLU A 366 -5.99 20.71 11.07
N ILE A 367 -4.86 20.06 11.34
CA ILE A 367 -3.57 20.49 10.82
C ILE A 367 -3.33 20.09 9.35
N GLY A 368 -4.16 19.21 8.79
CA GLY A 368 -4.14 18.89 7.36
C GLY A 368 -4.06 17.42 6.98
N VAL A 369 -3.86 16.49 7.92
CA VAL A 369 -3.91 15.04 7.63
C VAL A 369 -5.31 14.66 7.14
N ASN A 370 -5.40 13.93 6.05
CA ASN A 370 -6.69 13.54 5.50
C ASN A 370 -7.25 12.30 6.19
N ASP A 371 -8.56 12.31 6.49
CA ASP A 371 -9.29 11.15 7.00
C ASP A 371 -10.33 10.67 5.97
N ALA A 372 -10.29 9.40 5.62
CA ALA A 372 -11.17 8.78 4.64
C ALA A 372 -11.39 7.29 4.91
N GLY A 373 -12.37 6.72 4.26
CA GLY A 373 -12.68 5.30 4.34
C GLY A 373 -11.75 4.40 3.51
N ASN A 374 -11.08 4.93 2.50
CA ASN A 374 -10.14 4.23 1.65
C ASN A 374 -8.80 4.96 1.53
N HIS A 375 -7.84 4.26 0.91
CA HIS A 375 -6.57 4.78 0.42
C HIS A 375 -6.35 4.15 -0.95
N THR A 376 -6.10 4.96 -1.98
CA THR A 376 -6.01 4.47 -3.35
C THR A 376 -4.87 5.15 -4.08
N ASP A 377 -3.79 4.40 -4.28
CA ASP A 377 -2.57 4.83 -4.93
C ASP A 377 -2.73 4.87 -6.44
N PHE A 378 -2.16 5.87 -7.09
CA PHE A 378 -2.06 5.95 -8.53
C PHE A 378 -0.74 6.54 -8.97
N MET A 379 -0.09 5.88 -9.91
CA MET A 379 1.28 6.16 -10.33
C MET A 379 1.30 7.33 -11.31
N ILE A 380 2.18 8.30 -11.02
CA ILE A 380 2.40 9.52 -11.84
C ILE A 380 3.85 9.65 -12.30
N GLY A 381 4.75 8.79 -11.81
CA GLY A 381 6.17 8.80 -12.17
C GLY A 381 6.39 8.42 -13.63
N SER A 382 7.29 9.10 -14.29
CA SER A 382 7.75 8.89 -15.67
C SER A 382 9.23 9.14 -15.78
N ASP A 383 9.85 8.72 -16.90
CA ASP A 383 11.28 8.90 -17.14
C ASP A 383 11.70 10.39 -17.25
N ASP A 384 10.76 11.30 -17.44
CA ASP A 384 10.97 12.74 -17.54
C ASP A 384 10.43 13.52 -16.34
N LEU A 385 9.83 12.83 -15.35
CA LEU A 385 9.28 13.51 -14.17
C LEU A 385 10.35 14.33 -13.47
N SER A 386 10.01 15.59 -13.20
CA SER A 386 10.77 16.50 -12.36
C SER A 386 9.96 16.89 -11.15
N ILE A 387 10.59 16.90 -9.97
CA ILE A 387 9.97 17.33 -8.71
C ILE A 387 10.90 18.36 -8.06
N ASP A 388 10.36 19.52 -7.74
CA ASP A 388 11.01 20.54 -6.93
C ASP A 388 10.35 20.61 -5.55
N GLY A 389 11.17 20.64 -4.50
CA GLY A 389 10.75 20.94 -3.14
C GLY A 389 10.98 22.43 -2.85
N VAL A 390 10.02 23.07 -2.19
CA VAL A 390 10.17 24.46 -1.71
C VAL A 390 10.24 24.43 -0.19
N ASP A 391 11.30 24.99 0.38
CA ASP A 391 11.51 25.04 1.82
C ASP A 391 10.71 26.19 2.50
N GLU A 392 10.80 26.29 3.82
CA GLU A 392 10.10 27.32 4.62
C GLU A 392 10.60 28.74 4.35
N HIS A 393 11.73 28.91 3.69
CA HIS A 393 12.29 30.21 3.28
C HIS A 393 11.98 30.55 1.81
N GLY A 394 11.32 29.65 1.08
CA GLY A 394 10.99 29.81 -0.34
C GLY A 394 12.14 29.41 -1.30
N ASN A 395 13.21 28.79 -0.79
CA ASN A 395 14.24 28.25 -1.66
C ASN A 395 13.75 26.99 -2.35
N VAL A 396 14.18 26.82 -3.62
CA VAL A 396 13.79 25.67 -4.45
C VAL A 396 14.93 24.64 -4.46
N HIS A 397 14.60 23.42 -4.09
CA HIS A 397 15.52 22.28 -4.05
C HIS A 397 15.08 21.25 -5.10
N PRO A 398 15.96 20.86 -6.06
CA PRO A 398 15.63 19.78 -6.99
C PRO A 398 15.59 18.45 -6.24
N ILE A 399 14.43 17.80 -6.23
CA ILE A 399 14.22 16.51 -5.58
C ILE A 399 14.31 15.36 -6.61
N PHE A 400 13.62 15.51 -7.75
CA PHE A 400 13.70 14.59 -8.87
C PHE A 400 14.05 15.30 -10.15
N ARG A 401 14.87 14.65 -11.00
CA ARG A 401 15.15 15.02 -12.40
C ARG A 401 15.21 13.74 -13.24
N ASN A 402 14.54 13.79 -14.39
CA ASN A 402 14.51 12.63 -15.30
C ASN A 402 14.05 11.34 -14.62
N GLY A 403 13.03 11.43 -13.76
CA GLY A 403 12.44 10.27 -13.08
C GLY A 403 13.29 9.64 -11.97
N THR A 404 14.35 10.29 -11.51
CA THR A 404 15.22 9.78 -10.45
C THR A 404 15.64 10.89 -9.47
N TRP A 405 16.23 10.49 -8.35
CA TRP A 405 16.74 11.40 -7.33
C TRP A 405 17.78 12.39 -7.92
N ALA A 406 17.66 13.66 -7.56
CA ALA A 406 18.56 14.73 -8.00
C ALA A 406 19.68 15.05 -6.99
N PHE A 407 19.83 14.24 -5.93
CA PHE A 407 20.83 14.40 -4.87
C PHE A 407 21.46 13.05 -4.51
#